data_dc702f501f167de82bbb845c77c9f8e2
#
_entry.id   dc702f501f167de82bbb845c77c9f8e2
#
_cell.length_a   1.000
_cell.length_b   1.000
_cell.length_c   1.000
_cell.angle_alpha   90.00
_cell.angle_beta   90.00
_cell.angle_gamma   90.00
#
_symmetry.space_group_name_H-M   'P 1'
#
loop_
_entity.id
_entity.type
_entity.pdbx_description
1 polymer ?
#
loop_
_entity_poly.entity_id
_entity_poly.type
_entity_poly.pdbx_seq_one_letter_code
_entity_poly.pdbx_strand_id
1 'polypeptide(L)'
;YEILRCLVGSEMCIRDRHSSQFGVRHYRKVIELAADKHIMIDNHEPVMPTGLQRTFPNLMTQEGVRGQEWDAWDKDGGNPPVHTTIIPFTRGLAGPMDFTPGTFHFENPVLPQTRVQTTLAKQLALSVVLYSPLQMASDEIENYERNPEPFSFITTCPTTWEQTIVPEAKIGEYVTIARKERGSSGRWFIGSITNEQPRE
;
A
#
# COMPACT_ATOMS: atom_id res chain seq x y z
N TYR A 1 1.31 3.55 26.88
CA TYR A 1 1.55 3.72 25.41
C TYR A 1 2.80 2.92 25.07
N GLU A 2 2.64 1.69 24.59
CA GLU A 2 3.74 0.97 23.98
C GLU A 2 4.09 1.66 22.67
N ILE A 3 5.32 2.13 22.56
CA ILE A 3 5.86 2.66 21.32
C ILE A 3 5.93 1.49 20.35
N LEU A 4 5.06 1.50 19.33
CA LEU A 4 5.12 0.58 18.21
C LEU A 4 6.49 0.72 17.55
N ARG A 5 7.36 -0.25 17.80
CA ARG A 5 8.64 -0.32 17.09
C ARG A 5 8.40 -1.03 15.77
N CYS A 6 8.19 -0.23 14.72
CA CYS A 6 8.21 -0.75 13.36
C CYS A 6 9.65 -0.73 12.85
N LEU A 7 10.14 -1.86 12.41
CA LEU A 7 11.29 -1.94 11.53
C LEU A 7 10.75 -1.84 10.10
N VAL A 8 10.85 -0.66 9.53
CA VAL A 8 10.76 -0.49 8.08
C VAL A 8 12.15 -0.82 7.55
N GLY A 9 12.33 -2.05 7.12
CA GLY A 9 13.59 -2.52 6.57
C GLY A 9 13.54 -2.47 5.06
N SER A 10 14.07 -1.43 4.44
CA SER A 10 14.52 -1.51 3.06
C SER A 10 15.85 -2.27 3.04
N GLU A 11 15.79 -3.58 2.92
CA GLU A 11 16.95 -4.40 2.61
C GLU A 11 17.30 -4.19 1.13
N MET A 12 18.02 -3.12 0.85
CA MET A 12 18.33 -2.61 -0.48
C MET A 12 19.19 -3.51 -1.37
N CYS A 13 19.62 -4.69 -0.93
CA CYS A 13 20.71 -5.39 -1.62
C CYS A 13 20.42 -6.82 -2.09
N ILE A 14 19.17 -7.26 -2.11
CA ILE A 14 18.87 -8.65 -2.51
C ILE A 14 18.01 -8.72 -3.79
N ARG A 15 17.96 -7.66 -4.58
CA ARG A 15 17.10 -7.54 -5.77
C ARG A 15 17.11 -8.75 -6.69
N ASP A 16 18.24 -9.42 -6.84
CA ASP A 16 18.39 -10.52 -7.81
C ASP A 16 18.15 -11.92 -7.20
N ARG A 17 17.75 -12.03 -5.93
CA ARG A 17 17.69 -13.31 -5.22
C ARG A 17 16.46 -13.50 -4.33
N HIS A 18 15.42 -12.69 -4.46
CA HIS A 18 14.24 -12.72 -3.60
C HIS A 18 13.57 -14.10 -3.56
N SER A 19 13.44 -14.75 -4.71
CA SER A 19 12.82 -16.07 -4.84
C SER A 19 13.80 -17.23 -4.61
N SER A 20 15.06 -16.95 -4.31
CA SER A 20 16.02 -18.01 -3.98
C SER A 20 15.68 -18.67 -2.64
N GLN A 21 16.09 -19.91 -2.46
CA GLN A 21 15.93 -20.60 -1.17
C GLN A 21 16.55 -19.84 0.01
N PHE A 22 17.68 -19.17 -0.25
CA PHE A 22 18.33 -18.32 0.75
C PHE A 22 17.46 -17.12 1.10
N GLY A 23 16.92 -16.38 0.10
CA GLY A 23 16.05 -15.23 0.31
C GLY A 23 14.80 -15.60 1.11
N VAL A 24 14.09 -16.65 0.70
CA VAL A 24 12.89 -17.12 1.41
C VAL A 24 13.19 -17.48 2.87
N ARG A 25 14.30 -18.16 3.13
CA ARG A 25 14.72 -18.50 4.51
C ARG A 25 15.12 -17.26 5.30
N HIS A 26 15.76 -16.28 4.66
CA HIS A 26 16.16 -15.03 5.30
C HIS A 26 14.93 -14.24 5.75
N TYR A 27 13.97 -14.00 4.86
CA TYR A 27 12.71 -13.32 5.22
C TYR A 27 12.00 -14.01 6.39
N ARG A 28 11.85 -15.32 6.33
CA ARG A 28 11.23 -16.08 7.41
C ARG A 28 11.96 -15.90 8.73
N LYS A 29 13.29 -16.02 8.73
CA LYS A 29 14.12 -15.85 9.94
C LYS A 29 13.98 -14.45 10.53
N VAL A 30 13.93 -13.40 9.70
CA VAL A 30 13.72 -12.02 10.16
C VAL A 30 12.36 -11.88 10.83
N ILE A 31 11.31 -12.42 10.21
CA ILE A 31 9.94 -12.38 10.75
C ILE A 31 9.87 -13.10 12.11
N GLU A 32 10.46 -14.28 12.22
CA GLU A 32 10.52 -15.06 13.46
C GLU A 32 11.28 -14.31 14.59
N LEU A 33 12.44 -13.76 14.27
CA LEU A 33 13.24 -12.98 15.23
C LEU A 33 12.54 -11.70 15.67
N ALA A 34 11.83 -11.05 14.76
CA ALA A 34 11.05 -9.86 15.06
C ALA A 34 9.84 -10.19 15.95
N ALA A 35 9.19 -11.34 15.73
CA ALA A 35 8.12 -11.83 16.60
C ALA A 35 8.62 -12.05 18.04
N ASP A 36 9.77 -12.69 18.20
CA ASP A 36 10.40 -12.89 19.52
C ASP A 36 10.74 -11.58 20.24
N LYS A 37 10.92 -10.51 19.50
CA LYS A 37 11.22 -9.16 20.00
C LYS A 37 10.00 -8.25 20.08
N HIS A 38 8.80 -8.75 19.79
CA HIS A 38 7.56 -7.98 19.72
C HIS A 38 7.67 -6.77 18.75
N ILE A 39 8.33 -6.99 17.59
CA ILE A 39 8.50 -5.98 16.54
C ILE A 39 7.55 -6.32 15.39
N MET A 40 6.78 -5.32 14.95
CA MET A 40 5.97 -5.42 13.73
C MET A 40 6.81 -5.14 12.51
N ILE A 41 6.49 -5.81 11.42
CA ILE A 41 7.20 -5.72 10.15
C ILE A 41 6.24 -5.26 9.04
N ASP A 42 6.68 -4.29 8.28
CA ASP A 42 6.33 -4.04 6.91
C ASP A 42 7.52 -4.44 6.04
N ASN A 43 7.31 -5.33 5.09
CA ASN A 43 8.39 -5.94 4.33
C ASN A 43 8.35 -5.49 2.87
N HIS A 44 9.32 -4.71 2.44
CA HIS A 44 9.50 -4.30 1.06
C HIS A 44 10.44 -5.23 0.28
N GLU A 45 10.27 -5.27 -1.03
CA GLU A 45 10.96 -6.19 -1.95
C GLU A 45 10.86 -7.68 -1.53
N PRO A 46 9.72 -8.16 -1.02
CA PRO A 46 9.60 -9.52 -0.53
C PRO A 46 9.42 -10.51 -1.67
N VAL A 47 9.54 -11.79 -1.31
CA VAL A 47 8.97 -12.87 -2.12
C VAL A 47 7.44 -12.79 -2.14
N MET A 48 6.82 -13.48 -3.09
CA MET A 48 5.35 -13.57 -3.17
C MET A 48 4.74 -13.98 -1.82
N PRO A 49 3.63 -13.34 -1.40
CA PRO A 49 2.96 -13.69 -0.15
C PRO A 49 2.54 -15.16 -0.12
N THR A 50 2.86 -15.84 0.98
CA THR A 50 2.55 -17.26 1.18
C THR A 50 1.62 -17.51 2.37
N GLY A 51 1.07 -16.46 2.96
CA GLY A 51 0.21 -16.55 4.14
C GLY A 51 0.96 -16.60 5.46
N LEU A 52 2.25 -16.26 5.49
CA LEU A 52 3.07 -16.23 6.71
C LEU A 52 2.49 -15.34 7.82
N GLN A 53 1.78 -14.28 7.47
CA GLN A 53 1.10 -13.38 8.41
C GLN A 53 0.03 -14.09 9.26
N ARG A 54 -0.44 -15.26 8.85
CA ARG A 54 -1.36 -16.08 9.65
C ARG A 54 -0.65 -16.86 10.76
N THR A 55 0.63 -17.15 10.55
CA THR A 55 1.49 -17.80 11.54
C THR A 55 2.22 -16.76 12.39
N PHE A 56 2.66 -15.68 11.78
CA PHE A 56 3.42 -14.59 12.38
C PHE A 56 2.64 -13.28 12.21
N PRO A 57 1.71 -12.95 13.11
CA PRO A 57 0.86 -11.78 13.00
C PRO A 57 1.62 -10.44 13.14
N ASN A 58 2.87 -10.46 13.56
CA ASN A 58 3.77 -9.31 13.54
C ASN A 58 4.18 -8.91 12.11
N LEU A 59 4.06 -9.79 11.12
CA LEU A 59 4.13 -9.41 9.71
C LEU A 59 2.81 -8.72 9.32
N MET A 60 2.78 -7.42 9.46
CA MET A 60 1.58 -6.61 9.27
C MET A 60 1.21 -6.54 7.79
N THR A 61 2.17 -6.23 6.95
CA THR A 61 1.99 -6.05 5.53
C THR A 61 3.29 -6.31 4.79
N GLN A 62 3.20 -6.39 3.48
CA GLN A 62 4.38 -6.45 2.61
C GLN A 62 4.04 -5.89 1.22
N GLU A 63 5.01 -5.31 0.58
CA GLU A 63 4.89 -4.79 -0.78
C GLU A 63 4.51 -5.91 -1.75
N GLY A 64 5.44 -6.68 -2.25
CA GLY A 64 5.23 -7.81 -3.16
C GLY A 64 4.37 -7.46 -4.39
N VAL A 65 4.42 -6.22 -4.82
CA VAL A 65 3.69 -5.63 -5.93
C VAL A 65 4.56 -4.56 -6.57
N ARG A 66 4.27 -4.15 -7.79
CA ARG A 66 4.84 -2.91 -8.33
C ARG A 66 4.14 -1.73 -7.63
N GLY A 67 4.76 -1.26 -6.54
CA GLY A 67 4.24 -0.20 -5.68
C GLY A 67 4.41 1.19 -6.30
N GLN A 68 3.95 2.23 -5.60
CA GLN A 68 4.03 3.60 -6.09
C GLN A 68 5.46 4.14 -6.09
N GLU A 69 6.36 3.58 -5.30
CA GLU A 69 7.79 3.92 -5.36
C GLU A 69 8.39 3.77 -6.77
N TRP A 70 7.84 2.85 -7.58
CA TRP A 70 8.25 2.66 -8.96
C TRP A 70 8.13 3.93 -9.80
N ASP A 71 7.19 4.80 -9.48
CA ASP A 71 6.98 6.06 -10.16
C ASP A 71 8.15 7.05 -9.97
N ALA A 72 9.01 6.81 -8.98
CA ALA A 72 10.16 7.68 -8.72
C ALA A 72 11.33 7.47 -9.69
N TRP A 73 11.42 6.32 -10.35
CA TRP A 73 12.57 5.98 -11.21
C TRP A 73 12.22 5.34 -12.55
N ASP A 74 10.97 5.03 -12.80
CA ASP A 74 10.55 4.43 -14.07
C ASP A 74 10.62 5.45 -15.20
N LYS A 75 11.52 5.21 -16.15
CA LYS A 75 11.77 6.10 -17.29
C LYS A 75 10.62 6.13 -18.30
N ASP A 76 9.73 5.15 -18.23
CA ASP A 76 8.57 5.01 -19.12
C ASP A 76 7.31 5.70 -18.55
N GLY A 77 7.48 6.54 -17.53
CA GLY A 77 6.42 7.41 -16.99
C GLY A 77 5.67 6.87 -15.78
N GLY A 78 6.20 5.85 -15.10
CA GLY A 78 5.64 5.32 -13.88
C GLY A 78 4.49 4.33 -14.08
N ASN A 79 3.73 4.07 -13.01
CA ASN A 79 2.59 3.19 -13.05
C ASN A 79 1.43 3.81 -13.84
N PRO A 80 0.89 3.15 -14.86
CA PRO A 80 -0.31 3.64 -15.53
C PRO A 80 -1.52 3.57 -14.58
N PRO A 81 -2.50 4.48 -14.69
CA PRO A 81 -3.68 4.49 -13.83
C PRO A 81 -4.46 3.17 -13.76
N VAL A 82 -4.45 2.38 -14.84
CA VAL A 82 -5.06 1.04 -14.90
C VAL A 82 -4.46 0.08 -13.88
N HIS A 83 -3.20 0.22 -13.50
CA HIS A 83 -2.52 -0.70 -12.59
C HIS A 83 -3.26 -0.85 -11.26
N THR A 84 -3.68 0.27 -10.66
CA THR A 84 -4.39 0.27 -9.38
C THR A 84 -5.82 -0.30 -9.45
N THR A 85 -6.39 -0.46 -10.65
CA THR A 85 -7.68 -1.13 -10.85
C THR A 85 -7.56 -2.64 -11.07
N ILE A 86 -6.32 -3.16 -11.17
CA ILE A 86 -6.02 -4.59 -11.34
C ILE A 86 -5.55 -5.21 -10.02
N ILE A 87 -4.68 -4.54 -9.29
CA ILE A 87 -4.01 -5.13 -8.12
C ILE A 87 -4.95 -5.53 -6.97
N PRO A 88 -6.10 -4.88 -6.71
CA PRO A 88 -7.05 -5.36 -5.71
C PRO A 88 -7.58 -6.78 -6.00
N PHE A 89 -7.69 -7.14 -7.28
CA PHE A 89 -8.21 -8.42 -7.75
C PHE A 89 -7.14 -9.49 -8.00
N THR A 90 -5.89 -9.13 -7.89
CA THR A 90 -4.74 -10.02 -8.12
C THR A 90 -3.88 -10.11 -6.87
N ARG A 91 -2.93 -9.20 -6.69
CA ARG A 91 -2.05 -9.18 -5.52
C ARG A 91 -2.82 -9.05 -4.20
N GLY A 92 -3.89 -8.24 -4.17
CA GLY A 92 -4.71 -8.04 -2.98
C GLY A 92 -5.38 -9.31 -2.44
N LEU A 93 -5.60 -10.32 -3.28
CA LEU A 93 -6.14 -11.62 -2.85
C LEU A 93 -5.16 -12.44 -1.99
N ALA A 94 -3.87 -12.16 -2.10
CA ALA A 94 -2.85 -12.85 -1.33
C ALA A 94 -2.68 -12.28 0.11
N GLY A 95 -3.37 -11.20 0.44
CA GLY A 95 -3.35 -10.57 1.76
C GLY A 95 -2.95 -9.10 1.73
N PRO A 96 -2.64 -8.52 2.92
CA PRO A 96 -2.24 -7.12 3.05
C PRO A 96 -1.12 -6.73 2.09
N MET A 97 -1.23 -5.50 1.57
CA MET A 97 -0.31 -5.00 0.57
C MET A 97 0.05 -3.55 0.87
N ASP A 98 1.33 -3.28 1.10
CA ASP A 98 1.83 -1.92 1.13
C ASP A 98 2.18 -1.48 -0.29
N PHE A 99 1.32 -0.65 -0.85
CA PHE A 99 1.49 -0.04 -2.17
C PHE A 99 2.24 1.29 -2.10
N THR A 100 2.44 1.82 -0.89
CA THR A 100 2.99 3.15 -0.63
C THR A 100 2.19 4.29 -1.29
N PRO A 101 0.86 4.38 -1.10
CA PRO A 101 0.06 5.45 -1.67
C PRO A 101 0.27 6.78 -0.94
N GLY A 102 -0.43 7.83 -1.37
CA GLY A 102 -0.52 9.10 -0.64
C GLY A 102 0.39 10.19 -1.16
N THR A 103 0.96 10.06 -2.35
CA THR A 103 1.70 11.14 -3.01
C THR A 103 0.75 12.28 -3.39
N PHE A 104 1.08 13.50 -3.00
CA PHE A 104 0.36 14.73 -3.33
C PHE A 104 1.11 15.59 -4.35
N HIS A 105 2.43 15.42 -4.45
CA HIS A 105 3.27 16.05 -5.44
C HIS A 105 3.64 15.07 -6.55
N PHE A 106 3.06 15.23 -7.73
CA PHE A 106 3.08 14.23 -8.80
C PHE A 106 4.28 14.34 -9.74
N GLU A 107 5.05 15.40 -9.64
CA GLU A 107 6.20 15.66 -10.51
C GLU A 107 7.50 15.28 -9.78
N ASN A 108 8.45 14.75 -10.54
CA ASN A 108 9.77 14.45 -10.00
C ASN A 108 10.78 15.50 -10.51
N PRO A 109 11.27 16.41 -9.63
CA PRO A 109 12.18 17.45 -10.05
C PRO A 109 13.56 16.95 -10.45
N VAL A 110 13.96 15.75 -9.97
CA VAL A 110 15.25 15.13 -10.26
C VAL A 110 15.21 14.34 -11.57
N LEU A 111 14.10 13.67 -11.82
CA LEU A 111 13.84 12.85 -13.01
C LEU A 111 12.55 13.29 -13.68
N PRO A 112 12.56 14.40 -14.45
CA PRO A 112 11.33 15.00 -14.99
C PRO A 112 10.51 14.11 -15.93
N GLN A 113 11.09 13.03 -16.43
CA GLN A 113 10.39 12.03 -17.24
C GLN A 113 9.55 11.06 -16.40
N THR A 114 9.79 10.99 -15.09
CA THR A 114 9.00 10.19 -14.18
C THR A 114 7.92 11.06 -13.52
N ARG A 115 6.76 10.49 -13.31
CA ARG A 115 5.66 11.18 -12.64
C ARG A 115 4.66 10.17 -12.08
N VAL A 116 3.95 10.55 -11.04
CA VAL A 116 2.82 9.77 -10.54
C VAL A 116 1.59 10.08 -11.38
N GLN A 117 1.14 9.12 -12.19
CA GLN A 117 -0.01 9.27 -13.08
C GLN A 117 -1.32 9.08 -12.30
N THR A 118 -1.71 10.10 -11.55
CA THR A 118 -2.80 10.03 -10.59
C THR A 118 -3.52 11.37 -10.42
N THR A 119 -4.50 11.39 -9.53
CA THR A 119 -5.11 12.60 -8.99
C THR A 119 -5.09 12.54 -7.47
N LEU A 120 -5.19 13.68 -6.79
CA LEU A 120 -5.27 13.71 -5.33
C LEU A 120 -6.44 12.86 -4.81
N ALA A 121 -7.61 12.96 -5.43
CA ALA A 121 -8.78 12.15 -5.06
C ALA A 121 -8.50 10.65 -5.17
N LYS A 122 -7.78 10.21 -6.22
CA LYS A 122 -7.38 8.81 -6.37
C LYS A 122 -6.40 8.39 -5.28
N GLN A 123 -5.43 9.23 -4.92
CA GLN A 123 -4.49 8.92 -3.84
C GLN A 123 -5.20 8.73 -2.50
N LEU A 124 -6.19 9.55 -2.19
CA LEU A 124 -7.02 9.37 -1.00
C LEU A 124 -7.85 8.08 -1.08
N ALA A 125 -8.47 7.81 -2.23
CA ALA A 125 -9.28 6.61 -2.42
C ALA A 125 -8.47 5.32 -2.28
N LEU A 126 -7.17 5.31 -2.64
CA LEU A 126 -6.29 4.16 -2.49
C LEU A 126 -6.15 3.72 -1.03
N SER A 127 -6.22 4.63 -0.05
CA SER A 127 -6.21 4.28 1.38
C SER A 127 -7.41 3.42 1.80
N VAL A 128 -8.51 3.47 1.03
CA VAL A 128 -9.69 2.63 1.25
C VAL A 128 -9.68 1.39 0.36
N VAL A 129 -9.29 1.55 -0.91
CA VAL A 129 -9.34 0.48 -1.92
C VAL A 129 -8.30 -0.59 -1.64
N LEU A 130 -7.06 -0.20 -1.33
CA LEU A 130 -5.97 -1.12 -1.07
C LEU A 130 -5.91 -1.45 0.42
N TYR A 131 -6.09 -2.73 0.75
CA TYR A 131 -6.06 -3.16 2.15
C TYR A 131 -4.63 -3.34 2.65
N SER A 132 -4.30 -2.60 3.69
CA SER A 132 -3.11 -2.82 4.50
C SER A 132 -3.37 -2.37 5.94
N PRO A 133 -3.03 -3.15 6.96
CA PRO A 133 -3.15 -2.73 8.36
C PRO A 133 -2.06 -1.72 8.77
N LEU A 134 -1.03 -1.57 7.96
CA LEU A 134 0.00 -0.55 8.04
C LEU A 134 0.24 -0.02 6.63
N GLN A 135 -0.02 1.25 6.40
CA GLN A 135 0.20 1.89 5.11
C GLN A 135 1.26 2.98 5.25
N MET A 136 2.23 2.96 4.36
CA MET A 136 3.21 4.03 4.22
C MET A 136 2.60 5.17 3.43
N ALA A 137 2.87 6.40 3.83
CA ALA A 137 2.52 7.59 3.08
C ALA A 137 3.77 8.08 2.33
N SER A 138 3.70 8.16 1.00
CA SER A 138 4.88 8.21 0.11
C SER A 138 5.32 9.61 -0.29
N ASP A 139 4.91 10.66 0.42
CA ASP A 139 5.31 12.03 0.07
C ASP A 139 6.17 12.68 1.16
N GLU A 140 6.75 13.82 0.83
CA GLU A 140 7.50 14.67 1.75
C GLU A 140 6.54 15.35 2.74
N ILE A 141 7.01 15.57 3.97
CA ILE A 141 6.22 16.19 5.04
C ILE A 141 5.68 17.57 4.60
N GLU A 142 6.50 18.33 3.90
CA GLU A 142 6.16 19.68 3.40
C GLU A 142 4.96 19.67 2.43
N ASN A 143 4.81 18.58 1.66
CA ASN A 143 3.67 18.46 0.75
C ASN A 143 2.37 18.15 1.52
N TYR A 144 2.45 17.39 2.60
CA TYR A 144 1.32 17.18 3.50
C TYR A 144 0.95 18.43 4.28
N GLU A 145 1.93 19.20 4.76
CA GLU A 145 1.70 20.48 5.44
C GLU A 145 1.02 21.53 4.56
N ARG A 146 1.32 21.52 3.26
CA ARG A 146 0.65 22.38 2.26
C ARG A 146 -0.78 21.93 1.94
N ASN A 147 -1.13 20.67 2.25
CA ASN A 147 -2.42 20.06 1.95
C ASN A 147 -3.04 19.40 3.21
N PRO A 148 -3.27 20.16 4.29
CA PRO A 148 -3.66 19.58 5.58
C PRO A 148 -5.02 18.88 5.55
N GLU A 149 -5.98 19.37 4.76
CA GLU A 149 -7.32 18.78 4.68
C GLU A 149 -7.28 17.39 4.02
N PRO A 150 -6.72 17.20 2.80
CA PRO A 150 -6.53 15.88 2.23
C PRO A 150 -5.69 14.95 3.12
N PHE A 151 -4.63 15.47 3.74
CA PHE A 151 -3.79 14.66 4.63
C PHE A 151 -4.55 14.19 5.87
N SER A 152 -5.47 15.02 6.39
CA SER A 152 -6.32 14.62 7.52
C SER A 152 -7.17 13.38 7.20
N PHE A 153 -7.57 13.18 5.94
CA PHE A 153 -8.26 11.97 5.52
C PHE A 153 -7.36 10.73 5.67
N ILE A 154 -6.11 10.79 5.19
CA ILE A 154 -5.16 9.68 5.31
C ILE A 154 -4.94 9.32 6.78
N THR A 155 -4.69 10.30 7.64
CA THR A 155 -4.40 10.06 9.06
C THR A 155 -5.62 9.59 9.87
N THR A 156 -6.84 9.82 9.40
CA THR A 156 -8.08 9.40 10.04
C THR A 156 -8.72 8.16 9.41
N CYS A 157 -8.25 7.75 8.23
CA CYS A 157 -8.73 6.55 7.56
C CYS A 157 -8.31 5.31 8.38
N PRO A 158 -9.26 4.47 8.79
CA PRO A 158 -8.93 3.27 9.53
C PRO A 158 -8.13 2.28 8.70
N THR A 159 -7.29 1.50 9.36
CA THR A 159 -6.56 0.37 8.75
C THR A 159 -7.15 -0.98 9.13
N THR A 160 -8.14 -0.99 10.03
CA THR A 160 -8.83 -2.21 10.49
C THR A 160 -10.33 -2.09 10.25
N TRP A 161 -10.87 -3.05 9.54
CA TRP A 161 -12.24 -3.02 9.04
C TRP A 161 -13.09 -4.14 9.62
N GLU A 162 -14.36 -3.83 9.91
CA GLU A 162 -15.35 -4.82 10.32
C GLU A 162 -15.99 -5.51 9.12
N GLN A 163 -16.26 -4.73 8.06
CA GLN A 163 -16.94 -5.21 6.86
C GLN A 163 -16.35 -4.54 5.63
N THR A 164 -16.30 -5.28 4.54
CA THR A 164 -15.95 -4.76 3.21
C THR A 164 -17.02 -5.17 2.22
N ILE A 165 -17.48 -4.22 1.43
CA ILE A 165 -18.44 -4.41 0.33
C ILE A 165 -17.80 -3.86 -0.93
N VAL A 166 -17.99 -4.56 -2.04
CA VAL A 166 -17.60 -4.13 -3.39
C VAL A 166 -18.86 -3.92 -4.20
N PRO A 167 -19.47 -2.72 -4.18
CA PRO A 167 -20.73 -2.45 -4.89
C PRO A 167 -20.59 -2.69 -6.39
N GLU A 168 -19.48 -2.18 -6.96
CA GLU A 168 -19.21 -2.29 -8.39
C GLU A 168 -17.73 -2.44 -8.66
N ALA A 169 -17.38 -3.28 -9.61
CA ALA A 169 -16.01 -3.44 -10.07
C ALA A 169 -15.93 -4.08 -11.45
N LYS A 170 -14.93 -3.64 -12.23
CA LYS A 170 -14.51 -4.29 -13.46
C LYS A 170 -13.00 -4.21 -13.56
N ILE A 171 -12.35 -5.36 -13.52
CA ILE A 171 -10.89 -5.48 -13.51
C ILE A 171 -10.29 -4.71 -14.68
N GLY A 172 -9.30 -3.86 -14.41
CA GLY A 172 -8.64 -3.03 -15.40
C GLY A 172 -9.45 -1.79 -15.81
N GLU A 173 -10.63 -1.59 -15.27
CA GLU A 173 -11.44 -0.42 -15.58
C GLU A 173 -11.73 0.44 -14.35
N TYR A 174 -12.40 -0.13 -13.35
CA TYR A 174 -12.75 0.60 -12.13
C TYR A 174 -13.01 -0.35 -10.96
N VAL A 175 -12.98 0.20 -9.77
CA VAL A 175 -13.42 -0.48 -8.56
C VAL A 175 -13.94 0.54 -7.54
N THR A 176 -15.08 0.21 -6.94
CA THR A 176 -15.65 0.91 -5.79
C THR A 176 -15.69 -0.05 -4.61
N ILE A 177 -15.07 0.35 -3.50
CA ILE A 177 -15.04 -0.40 -2.26
C ILE A 177 -15.60 0.47 -1.14
N ALA A 178 -16.51 -0.08 -0.36
CA ALA A 178 -17.01 0.50 0.87
C ALA A 178 -16.56 -0.36 2.05
N ARG A 179 -15.95 0.26 3.06
CA ARG A 179 -15.45 -0.40 4.25
C ARG A 179 -16.03 0.20 5.51
N LYS A 180 -16.56 -0.65 6.38
CA LYS A 180 -17.04 -0.25 7.71
C LYS A 180 -15.88 -0.30 8.69
N GLU A 181 -15.68 0.80 9.40
CA GLU A 181 -14.72 0.87 10.48
C GLU A 181 -15.03 -0.15 11.58
N ARG A 182 -14.00 -0.78 12.12
CA ARG A 182 -14.14 -1.69 13.24
C ARG A 182 -14.42 -0.90 14.53
N GLY A 183 -15.46 -1.27 15.25
CA GLY A 183 -15.84 -0.65 16.52
C GLY A 183 -17.26 -0.09 16.50
N SER A 184 -17.57 0.81 17.45
CA SER A 184 -18.93 1.31 17.68
C SER A 184 -19.31 2.55 16.88
N SER A 185 -18.41 3.16 16.12
CA SER A 185 -18.65 4.41 15.38
C SER A 185 -19.70 4.28 14.28
N GLY A 186 -19.84 3.10 13.70
CA GLY A 186 -20.71 2.85 12.55
C GLY A 186 -20.28 3.55 11.25
N ARG A 187 -19.10 4.18 11.22
CA ARG A 187 -18.62 4.94 10.07
C ARG A 187 -18.28 4.02 8.89
N TRP A 188 -18.59 4.49 7.70
CA TRP A 188 -18.22 3.87 6.45
C TRP A 188 -17.28 4.78 5.66
N PHE A 189 -16.31 4.16 5.03
CA PHE A 189 -15.37 4.81 4.13
C PHE A 189 -15.55 4.22 2.73
N ILE A 190 -15.67 5.09 1.75
CA ILE A 190 -15.88 4.67 0.35
C ILE A 190 -14.72 5.18 -0.47
N GLY A 191 -14.07 4.29 -1.20
CA GLY A 191 -13.05 4.59 -2.20
C GLY A 191 -13.51 4.09 -3.57
N SER A 192 -13.47 4.97 -4.56
CA SER A 192 -13.73 4.64 -5.95
C SER A 192 -12.59 5.14 -6.82
N ILE A 193 -12.05 4.25 -7.65
CA ILE A 193 -10.96 4.55 -8.57
C ILE A 193 -11.28 4.02 -9.97
N THR A 194 -10.73 4.68 -10.97
CA THR A 194 -10.87 4.31 -12.38
C THR A 194 -9.50 4.27 -13.06
N ASN A 195 -9.43 3.65 -14.22
CA ASN A 195 -8.30 3.73 -15.12
C ASN A 195 -8.19 5.13 -15.76
N GLU A 196 -7.61 5.25 -16.96
CA GLU A 196 -7.41 6.50 -17.71
C GLU A 196 -8.74 7.10 -18.22
N GLN A 197 -9.81 6.32 -18.22
CA GLN A 197 -11.11 6.76 -18.71
C GLN A 197 -11.98 7.29 -17.57
N PRO A 198 -12.51 8.52 -17.69
CA PRO A 198 -13.48 9.02 -16.72
C PRO A 198 -14.79 8.21 -16.79
N ARG A 199 -15.45 8.08 -15.65
CA ARG A 199 -16.74 7.40 -15.52
C ARG A 199 -17.67 8.20 -14.60
N GLU A 200 -18.95 8.18 -14.93
CA GLU A 200 -20.05 8.73 -14.12
C GLU A 200 -20.70 7.61 -13.30
#